data_a307f84d08e386987f8e07d036083a08
#
_entry.id   a307f84d08e386987f8e07d036083a08
#
_cell.length_a   1.000
_cell.length_b   1.000
_cell.length_c   1.000
_cell.angle_alpha   90.00
_cell.angle_beta   90.00
_cell.angle_gamma   90.00
#
_symmetry.space_group_name_H-M   'P 1'
#
loop_
_entity.id
_entity.type
_entity.pdbx_description
1 polymer ?
#
loop_
_entity_poly.entity_id
_entity_poly.type
_entity_poly.pdbx_seq_one_letter_code
_entity_poly.pdbx_strand_id
1 'polypeptide(L)'
;FSIAKVDNKGRIIKAYRDDSLIADQDALQIKVIEALGKGKSSGFIGSYRFLKVETDVGNLILFLNCQRELDSYESFVKNSVLISIGVIISVLVLIILVSKRVIAPIQETYLKQKQFITGASHELKTPLAIISSNADVLEMMNGDSKWTTNIHNQVDRLTSLVNSLVVFSRMEEKDTVERTNFDLTETLKSRIEDFDELANFQKKYIVTDIDENLNYYGEKESIIQLMDILLENAIKYAPEDSNIWVKLNKNRKYATLKVSNKANVVKGDLSKVFDRFYRLDESRNSAIKGYGIGLSMAQLIAEKHKETIQAYAPEDGIFKIEMRFTLVDR
;
A
#
# COMPACT_ATOMS: atom_id res chain seq x y z
N PHE A 1 54.88 33.07 -10.19
CA PHE A 1 54.03 34.21 -10.55
C PHE A 1 54.74 35.11 -11.56
N SER A 2 53.99 35.87 -12.37
CA SER A 2 54.55 36.89 -13.25
C SER A 2 53.80 38.21 -13.02
N ILE A 3 54.57 39.31 -13.01
CA ILE A 3 54.02 40.65 -12.82
C ILE A 3 54.35 41.48 -14.03
N ALA A 4 53.33 42.13 -14.64
CA ALA A 4 53.49 43.04 -15.74
C ALA A 4 53.00 44.42 -15.32
N LYS A 5 53.87 45.43 -15.43
CA LYS A 5 53.50 46.85 -15.39
C LYS A 5 53.22 47.32 -16.78
N VAL A 6 51.98 47.83 -17.04
CA VAL A 6 51.50 48.18 -18.36
C VAL A 6 51.13 49.68 -18.42
N ASP A 7 51.34 50.30 -19.55
CA ASP A 7 50.88 51.67 -19.83
C ASP A 7 49.36 51.73 -20.04
N ASN A 8 48.81 52.95 -20.17
CA ASN A 8 47.41 53.15 -20.44
C ASN A 8 46.94 52.63 -21.82
N LYS A 9 47.88 52.21 -22.69
CA LYS A 9 47.63 51.59 -24.00
C LYS A 9 47.78 50.07 -23.96
N GLY A 10 48.00 49.47 -22.80
CA GLY A 10 48.14 48.04 -22.63
C GLY A 10 49.49 47.45 -23.01
N ARG A 11 50.53 48.28 -23.25
CA ARG A 11 51.88 47.80 -23.57
C ARG A 11 52.67 47.60 -22.30
N ILE A 12 53.45 46.52 -22.25
CA ILE A 12 54.28 46.17 -21.07
C ILE A 12 55.44 47.17 -20.97
N ILE A 13 55.49 47.95 -19.88
CA ILE A 13 56.62 48.86 -19.55
C ILE A 13 57.72 48.09 -18.87
N LYS A 14 57.36 47.18 -17.92
CA LYS A 14 58.31 46.38 -17.17
C LYS A 14 57.62 45.05 -16.78
N ALA A 15 58.33 43.95 -16.98
CA ALA A 15 57.86 42.64 -16.58
C ALA A 15 58.86 42.05 -15.53
N TYR A 16 58.27 41.44 -14.47
CA TYR A 16 59.00 40.60 -13.54
C TYR A 16 58.49 39.17 -13.77
N ARG A 17 59.41 38.24 -14.04
CA ARG A 17 59.08 36.86 -14.36
C ARG A 17 59.84 35.93 -13.45
N ASP A 18 59.17 34.92 -12.98
CA ASP A 18 59.80 33.75 -12.42
C ASP A 18 60.05 32.77 -13.57
N ASP A 19 61.28 32.33 -13.79
CA ASP A 19 61.79 31.65 -14.99
C ASP A 19 60.98 30.39 -15.44
N SER A 20 60.02 29.98 -14.68
CA SER A 20 59.25 28.75 -14.93
C SER A 20 57.85 28.97 -15.56
N LEU A 21 57.36 30.21 -15.76
CA LEU A 21 55.92 30.39 -15.87
C LEU A 21 55.39 30.93 -17.19
N ILE A 22 56.09 31.87 -17.86
CA ILE A 22 55.71 32.36 -19.20
C ILE A 22 56.99 32.55 -19.99
N ALA A 23 57.31 31.61 -20.85
CA ALA A 23 58.57 31.50 -21.53
C ALA A 23 58.88 32.64 -22.50
N ASP A 24 57.85 33.34 -23.03
CA ASP A 24 58.04 34.35 -24.06
C ASP A 24 57.36 35.68 -23.69
N GLN A 25 57.96 36.80 -24.13
CA GLN A 25 57.44 38.15 -23.92
C GLN A 25 56.11 38.36 -24.68
N ASP A 26 56.00 37.77 -25.86
CA ASP A 26 54.81 37.88 -26.69
C ASP A 26 53.63 37.13 -26.03
N ALA A 27 53.86 35.98 -25.42
CA ALA A 27 52.85 35.22 -24.68
C ALA A 27 52.33 35.98 -23.43
N LEU A 28 53.23 36.73 -22.74
CA LEU A 28 52.78 37.58 -21.63
C LEU A 28 51.97 38.77 -22.13
N GLN A 29 52.37 39.39 -23.26
CA GLN A 29 51.62 40.51 -23.87
C GLN A 29 50.21 40.09 -24.25
N ILE A 30 50.01 38.93 -24.88
CA ILE A 30 48.70 38.38 -25.23
C ILE A 30 47.85 38.23 -23.96
N LYS A 31 48.33 37.64 -22.88
CA LYS A 31 47.61 37.49 -21.63
C LYS A 31 47.25 38.82 -20.96
N VAL A 32 48.13 39.81 -21.07
CA VAL A 32 47.88 41.17 -20.57
C VAL A 32 46.71 41.80 -21.33
N ILE A 33 46.75 41.72 -22.66
CA ILE A 33 45.63 42.25 -23.52
C ILE A 33 44.31 41.57 -23.17
N GLU A 34 44.32 40.24 -22.97
CA GLU A 34 43.14 39.47 -22.59
C GLU A 34 42.63 39.86 -21.19
N ALA A 35 43.52 40.04 -20.21
CA ALA A 35 43.18 40.49 -18.86
C ALA A 35 42.51 41.89 -18.88
N LEU A 36 43.04 42.79 -19.67
CA LEU A 36 42.48 44.14 -19.83
C LEU A 36 41.14 44.12 -20.52
N GLY A 37 40.96 43.25 -21.53
CA GLY A 37 39.71 43.10 -22.31
C GLY A 37 38.56 42.54 -21.48
N LYS A 38 38.81 41.78 -20.39
CA LYS A 38 37.75 41.23 -19.51
C LYS A 38 37.06 42.29 -18.64
N GLY A 39 37.59 43.51 -18.54
CA GLY A 39 36.97 44.60 -17.77
C GLY A 39 36.81 44.34 -16.25
N LYS A 40 37.42 43.27 -15.75
CA LYS A 40 37.37 42.85 -14.32
C LYS A 40 38.73 43.07 -13.65
N SER A 41 38.74 43.37 -12.35
CA SER A 41 39.95 43.49 -11.56
C SER A 41 40.61 42.13 -11.28
N SER A 42 39.90 41.01 -11.40
CA SER A 42 40.45 39.67 -11.24
C SER A 42 39.65 38.62 -12.03
N GLY A 43 40.30 37.50 -12.35
CA GLY A 43 39.65 36.39 -13.08
C GLY A 43 40.65 35.33 -13.49
N PHE A 44 40.24 34.43 -14.39
CA PHE A 44 41.09 33.41 -15.00
C PHE A 44 41.28 33.64 -16.50
N ILE A 45 42.50 33.38 -16.95
CA ILE A 45 42.86 33.34 -18.37
C ILE A 45 43.58 32.01 -18.61
N GLY A 46 42.82 31.02 -19.17
CA GLY A 46 43.32 29.63 -19.18
C GLY A 46 43.62 29.16 -17.78
N SER A 47 44.86 28.68 -17.58
CA SER A 47 45.33 28.17 -16.28
C SER A 47 45.88 29.25 -15.33
N TYR A 48 45.82 30.51 -15.76
CA TYR A 48 46.37 31.61 -14.96
C TYR A 48 45.24 32.40 -14.30
N ARG A 49 45.37 32.63 -13.00
CA ARG A 49 44.56 33.60 -12.28
C ARG A 49 45.24 34.96 -12.37
N PHE A 50 44.55 36.02 -12.79
CA PHE A 50 45.04 37.35 -12.85
C PHE A 50 44.40 38.27 -11.82
N LEU A 51 45.20 39.23 -11.34
CA LEU A 51 44.75 40.35 -10.52
C LEU A 51 45.29 41.64 -11.14
N LYS A 52 44.41 42.57 -11.44
CA LYS A 52 44.69 43.89 -11.95
C LYS A 52 44.60 44.90 -10.84
N VAL A 53 45.65 45.70 -10.66
CA VAL A 53 45.69 46.79 -9.70
C VAL A 53 45.99 48.08 -10.49
N GLU A 54 45.17 49.08 -10.35
CA GLU A 54 45.38 50.41 -10.98
C GLU A 54 46.39 51.20 -10.17
N THR A 55 47.34 51.86 -10.85
CA THR A 55 48.39 52.67 -10.21
C THR A 55 48.46 54.02 -10.96
N ASP A 56 49.06 55.01 -10.30
CA ASP A 56 49.16 56.38 -10.86
C ASP A 56 49.84 56.45 -12.22
N VAL A 57 50.56 55.44 -12.64
CA VAL A 57 51.37 55.39 -13.89
C VAL A 57 50.90 54.25 -14.84
N GLY A 58 49.67 53.75 -14.70
CA GLY A 58 49.15 52.63 -15.49
C GLY A 58 48.62 51.46 -14.64
N ASN A 59 48.57 50.24 -15.20
CA ASN A 59 48.05 49.07 -14.51
C ASN A 59 49.19 48.09 -14.13
N LEU A 60 49.10 47.52 -12.96
CA LEU A 60 49.91 46.39 -12.53
C LEU A 60 49.06 45.11 -12.62
N ILE A 61 49.51 44.13 -13.41
CA ILE A 61 48.77 42.88 -13.59
C ILE A 61 49.67 41.74 -13.05
N LEU A 62 49.13 41.03 -12.08
CA LEU A 62 49.77 39.83 -11.49
C LEU A 62 49.11 38.60 -12.12
N PHE A 63 49.91 37.67 -12.61
CA PHE A 63 49.49 36.35 -13.06
C PHE A 63 50.04 35.27 -12.12
N LEU A 64 49.14 34.43 -11.66
CA LEU A 64 49.46 33.26 -10.87
C LEU A 64 49.07 32.00 -11.67
N ASN A 65 50.04 31.10 -11.88
CA ASN A 65 49.75 29.83 -12.53
C ASN A 65 49.02 28.91 -11.55
N CYS A 66 47.81 28.51 -11.91
CA CYS A 66 46.94 27.60 -11.15
C CYS A 66 46.75 26.26 -11.89
N GLN A 67 47.63 25.93 -12.86
CA GLN A 67 47.50 24.69 -13.62
C GLN A 67 47.50 23.46 -12.72
N ARG A 68 48.39 23.38 -11.76
CA ARG A 68 48.47 22.22 -10.85
C ARG A 68 47.24 22.07 -9.97
N GLU A 69 46.69 23.20 -9.52
CA GLU A 69 45.45 23.22 -8.72
C GLU A 69 44.22 22.77 -9.54
N LEU A 70 44.16 23.26 -10.79
CA LEU A 70 43.09 22.90 -11.73
C LEU A 70 43.16 21.41 -12.12
N ASP A 71 44.37 20.90 -12.42
CA ASP A 71 44.56 19.48 -12.74
C ASP A 71 44.25 18.59 -11.52
N SER A 72 44.61 19.01 -10.32
CA SER A 72 44.28 18.31 -9.08
C SER A 72 42.75 18.30 -8.82
N TYR A 73 42.11 19.43 -9.03
CA TYR A 73 40.63 19.55 -8.91
C TYR A 73 39.92 18.67 -9.93
N GLU A 74 40.37 18.71 -11.19
CA GLU A 74 39.76 17.86 -12.23
C GLU A 74 39.91 16.37 -11.92
N SER A 75 41.11 15.96 -11.46
CA SER A 75 41.38 14.59 -11.03
C SER A 75 40.52 14.18 -9.82
N PHE A 76 40.36 15.08 -8.85
CA PHE A 76 39.50 14.87 -7.70
C PHE A 76 38.03 14.67 -8.09
N VAL A 77 37.51 15.53 -8.95
CA VAL A 77 36.12 15.42 -9.45
C VAL A 77 35.92 14.11 -10.18
N LYS A 78 36.82 13.76 -11.13
CA LYS A 78 36.74 12.49 -11.88
C LYS A 78 36.74 11.28 -10.95
N ASN A 79 37.67 11.23 -9.99
CA ASN A 79 37.75 10.12 -9.05
C ASN A 79 36.51 10.04 -8.15
N SER A 80 36.00 11.18 -7.66
CA SER A 80 34.79 11.23 -6.86
C SER A 80 33.57 10.72 -7.61
N VAL A 81 33.41 11.09 -8.88
CA VAL A 81 32.33 10.61 -9.74
C VAL A 81 32.44 9.09 -9.98
N LEU A 82 33.63 8.59 -10.29
CA LEU A 82 33.88 7.16 -10.50
C LEU A 82 33.56 6.34 -9.25
N ILE A 83 34.01 6.79 -8.08
CA ILE A 83 33.72 6.12 -6.79
C ILE A 83 32.21 6.14 -6.53
N SER A 84 31.54 7.28 -6.74
CA SER A 84 30.10 7.39 -6.54
C SER A 84 29.31 6.42 -7.42
N ILE A 85 29.67 6.32 -8.70
CA ILE A 85 29.06 5.36 -9.64
C ILE A 85 29.31 3.92 -9.17
N GLY A 86 30.53 3.60 -8.75
CA GLY A 86 30.90 2.27 -8.23
C GLY A 86 30.07 1.88 -7.00
N VAL A 87 29.88 2.81 -6.07
CA VAL A 87 29.03 2.60 -4.88
C VAL A 87 27.57 2.36 -5.27
N ILE A 88 27.03 3.18 -6.16
CA ILE A 88 25.62 3.01 -6.62
C ILE A 88 25.42 1.63 -7.27
N ILE A 89 26.34 1.22 -8.15
CA ILE A 89 26.25 -0.10 -8.80
C ILE A 89 26.37 -1.22 -7.76
N SER A 90 27.28 -1.11 -6.81
CA SER A 90 27.46 -2.10 -5.74
C SER A 90 26.21 -2.25 -4.89
N VAL A 91 25.57 -1.15 -4.50
CA VAL A 91 24.31 -1.15 -3.74
C VAL A 91 23.17 -1.77 -4.55
N LEU A 92 23.05 -1.43 -5.84
CA LEU A 92 22.05 -2.04 -6.73
C LEU A 92 22.21 -3.55 -6.85
N VAL A 93 23.43 -4.02 -7.05
CA VAL A 93 23.73 -5.47 -7.10
C VAL A 93 23.37 -6.14 -5.78
N LEU A 94 23.73 -5.53 -4.65
CA LEU A 94 23.40 -6.06 -3.34
C LEU A 94 21.88 -6.15 -3.12
N ILE A 95 21.12 -5.12 -3.49
CA ILE A 95 19.65 -5.12 -3.41
C ILE A 95 19.07 -6.26 -4.25
N ILE A 96 19.53 -6.45 -5.49
CA ILE A 96 19.05 -7.53 -6.37
C ILE A 96 19.34 -8.90 -5.77
N LEU A 97 20.54 -9.12 -5.23
CA LEU A 97 20.93 -10.40 -4.63
C LEU A 97 20.13 -10.71 -3.37
N VAL A 98 19.98 -9.72 -2.49
CA VAL A 98 19.20 -9.86 -1.25
C VAL A 98 17.71 -10.07 -1.58
N SER A 99 17.15 -9.29 -2.52
CA SER A 99 15.76 -9.41 -2.95
C SER A 99 15.46 -10.83 -3.46
N LYS A 100 16.29 -11.37 -4.34
CA LYS A 100 16.10 -12.76 -4.86
C LYS A 100 16.23 -13.82 -3.76
N ARG A 101 17.13 -13.63 -2.80
CA ARG A 101 17.36 -14.63 -1.75
C ARG A 101 16.36 -14.60 -0.62
N VAL A 102 15.76 -13.45 -0.33
CA VAL A 102 14.83 -13.27 0.80
C VAL A 102 13.38 -13.29 0.34
N ILE A 103 13.06 -12.58 -0.73
CA ILE A 103 11.66 -12.43 -1.16
C ILE A 103 11.15 -13.69 -1.90
N ALA A 104 11.96 -14.29 -2.77
CA ALA A 104 11.53 -15.45 -3.53
C ALA A 104 11.07 -16.65 -2.65
N PRO A 105 11.82 -17.06 -1.61
CA PRO A 105 11.37 -18.17 -0.74
C PRO A 105 10.12 -17.83 0.07
N ILE A 106 9.91 -16.57 0.44
CA ILE A 106 8.69 -16.15 1.13
C ILE A 106 7.48 -16.34 0.20
N GLN A 107 7.60 -15.91 -1.05
CA GLN A 107 6.56 -16.06 -2.06
C GLN A 107 6.26 -17.54 -2.36
N GLU A 108 7.29 -18.37 -2.47
CA GLU A 108 7.13 -19.82 -2.67
C GLU A 108 6.44 -20.50 -1.47
N THR A 109 6.83 -20.15 -0.25
CA THR A 109 6.20 -20.68 0.97
C THR A 109 4.73 -20.27 1.05
N TYR A 110 4.40 -19.04 0.71
CA TYR A 110 3.05 -18.54 0.67
C TYR A 110 2.18 -19.28 -0.36
N LEU A 111 2.70 -19.52 -1.57
CA LEU A 111 2.01 -20.31 -2.60
C LEU A 111 1.80 -21.76 -2.18
N LYS A 112 2.81 -22.41 -1.58
CA LYS A 112 2.69 -23.77 -1.04
C LYS A 112 1.66 -23.85 0.08
N GLN A 113 1.61 -22.88 0.97
CA GLN A 113 0.59 -22.80 2.03
C GLN A 113 -0.82 -22.72 1.46
N LYS A 114 -1.03 -21.92 0.39
CA LYS A 114 -2.32 -21.83 -0.32
C LYS A 114 -2.72 -23.16 -0.95
N GLN A 115 -1.82 -23.76 -1.72
CA GLN A 115 -2.07 -25.05 -2.35
C GLN A 115 -2.38 -26.14 -1.31
N PHE A 116 -1.70 -26.10 -0.17
CA PHE A 116 -1.98 -27.01 0.93
C PHE A 116 -3.40 -26.80 1.49
N ILE A 117 -3.83 -25.55 1.70
CA ILE A 117 -5.21 -25.27 2.19
C ILE A 117 -6.25 -25.78 1.19
N THR A 118 -6.07 -25.54 -0.11
CA THR A 118 -7.00 -25.99 -1.13
C THR A 118 -7.02 -27.52 -1.24
N GLY A 119 -5.86 -28.17 -1.26
CA GLY A 119 -5.74 -29.64 -1.30
C GLY A 119 -6.30 -30.31 -0.06
N ALA A 120 -5.90 -29.85 1.12
CA ALA A 120 -6.41 -30.37 2.39
C ALA A 120 -7.93 -30.22 2.52
N SER A 121 -8.50 -29.14 1.96
CA SER A 121 -9.94 -28.92 1.99
C SER A 121 -10.71 -29.95 1.16
N HIS A 122 -10.19 -30.34 0.01
CA HIS A 122 -10.79 -31.44 -0.77
C HIS A 122 -10.68 -32.78 -0.05
N GLU A 123 -9.51 -33.06 0.55
CA GLU A 123 -9.28 -34.28 1.33
C GLU A 123 -10.10 -34.35 2.62
N LEU A 124 -10.53 -33.20 3.19
CA LEU A 124 -11.39 -33.15 4.37
C LEU A 124 -12.87 -33.32 4.03
N LYS A 125 -13.34 -32.91 2.86
CA LYS A 125 -14.75 -33.03 2.47
C LYS A 125 -15.21 -34.48 2.41
N THR A 126 -14.40 -35.37 1.87
CA THR A 126 -14.72 -36.80 1.72
C THR A 126 -14.97 -37.49 3.06
N PRO A 127 -14.06 -37.43 4.06
CA PRO A 127 -14.32 -38.07 5.36
C PRO A 127 -15.50 -37.42 6.11
N LEU A 128 -15.73 -36.12 5.96
CA LEU A 128 -16.89 -35.47 6.56
C LEU A 128 -18.20 -36.00 5.96
N ALA A 129 -18.26 -36.17 4.63
CA ALA A 129 -19.42 -36.75 3.99
C ALA A 129 -19.68 -38.20 4.42
N ILE A 130 -18.63 -39.00 4.63
CA ILE A 130 -18.73 -40.37 5.16
C ILE A 130 -19.26 -40.36 6.60
N ILE A 131 -18.75 -39.45 7.45
CA ILE A 131 -19.24 -39.36 8.86
C ILE A 131 -20.71 -38.95 8.86
N SER A 132 -21.12 -37.98 8.00
CA SER A 132 -22.52 -37.59 7.87
C SER A 132 -23.41 -38.78 7.47
N SER A 133 -23.00 -39.50 6.40
CA SER A 133 -23.75 -40.64 5.89
C SER A 133 -23.88 -41.78 6.94
N ASN A 134 -22.83 -42.02 7.71
CA ASN A 134 -22.90 -43.01 8.80
C ASN A 134 -23.83 -42.56 9.92
N ALA A 135 -23.89 -41.27 10.24
CA ALA A 135 -24.84 -40.73 11.20
C ALA A 135 -26.30 -40.87 10.70
N ASP A 136 -26.54 -40.60 9.38
CA ASP A 136 -27.84 -40.81 8.74
C ASP A 136 -28.29 -42.30 8.88
N VAL A 137 -27.40 -43.24 8.61
CA VAL A 137 -27.69 -44.69 8.77
C VAL A 137 -28.01 -45.04 10.20
N LEU A 138 -27.28 -44.50 11.20
CA LEU A 138 -27.57 -44.72 12.63
C LEU A 138 -28.94 -44.17 13.02
N GLU A 139 -29.32 -43.00 12.48
CA GLU A 139 -30.66 -42.42 12.71
C GLU A 139 -31.77 -43.28 12.08
N MET A 140 -31.55 -43.80 10.87
CA MET A 140 -32.49 -44.70 10.21
C MET A 140 -32.69 -46.01 10.99
N MET A 141 -31.62 -46.55 11.61
CA MET A 141 -31.69 -47.82 12.34
C MET A 141 -32.23 -47.69 13.75
N ASN A 142 -31.93 -46.59 14.44
CA ASN A 142 -32.19 -46.46 15.88
C ASN A 142 -33.15 -45.29 16.23
N GLY A 143 -33.59 -44.52 15.22
CA GLY A 143 -34.33 -43.28 15.40
C GLY A 143 -33.41 -42.11 15.75
N ASP A 144 -33.99 -40.91 15.80
CA ASP A 144 -33.28 -39.68 16.16
C ASP A 144 -32.68 -39.75 17.55
N SER A 145 -31.41 -39.39 17.68
CA SER A 145 -30.75 -39.33 18.98
C SER A 145 -29.99 -38.00 19.13
N LYS A 146 -29.87 -37.55 20.39
CA LYS A 146 -29.04 -36.37 20.71
C LYS A 146 -27.60 -36.51 20.19
N TRP A 147 -27.11 -37.73 20.10
CA TRP A 147 -25.73 -38.01 19.66
C TRP A 147 -25.59 -37.84 18.14
N THR A 148 -26.52 -38.38 17.34
CA THR A 148 -26.53 -38.25 15.89
C THR A 148 -26.75 -36.80 15.50
N THR A 149 -27.71 -36.11 16.12
CA THR A 149 -27.90 -34.66 15.93
C THR A 149 -26.62 -33.85 16.23
N ASN A 150 -25.91 -34.19 17.29
CA ASN A 150 -24.63 -33.52 17.60
C ASN A 150 -23.55 -33.81 16.54
N ILE A 151 -23.47 -35.05 16.03
CA ILE A 151 -22.54 -35.41 14.94
C ILE A 151 -22.85 -34.57 13.71
N HIS A 152 -24.09 -34.52 13.24
CA HIS A 152 -24.51 -33.69 12.12
C HIS A 152 -24.12 -32.21 12.31
N ASN A 153 -24.44 -31.66 13.47
CA ASN A 153 -24.06 -30.28 13.79
C ASN A 153 -22.53 -30.03 13.70
N GLN A 154 -21.70 -31.00 14.13
CA GLN A 154 -20.25 -30.87 14.04
C GLN A 154 -19.74 -31.05 12.60
N VAL A 155 -20.33 -31.99 11.84
CA VAL A 155 -19.98 -32.18 10.40
C VAL A 155 -20.34 -30.95 9.59
N ASP A 156 -21.52 -30.42 9.74
CA ASP A 156 -21.95 -29.17 9.08
C ASP A 156 -21.01 -28.01 9.46
N ARG A 157 -20.65 -27.97 10.72
CA ARG A 157 -19.69 -26.99 11.22
C ARG A 157 -18.35 -27.10 10.52
N LEU A 158 -17.75 -28.26 10.45
CA LEU A 158 -16.45 -28.49 9.81
C LEU A 158 -16.52 -28.24 8.31
N THR A 159 -17.59 -28.69 7.65
CA THR A 159 -17.81 -28.46 6.22
C THR A 159 -17.87 -26.97 5.87
N SER A 160 -18.60 -26.20 6.66
CA SER A 160 -18.69 -24.75 6.48
C SER A 160 -17.34 -24.05 6.70
N LEU A 161 -16.56 -24.49 7.70
CA LEU A 161 -15.22 -23.94 7.94
C LEU A 161 -14.27 -24.25 6.78
N VAL A 162 -14.26 -25.49 6.30
CA VAL A 162 -13.45 -25.91 5.16
C VAL A 162 -13.83 -25.11 3.90
N ASN A 163 -15.12 -24.96 3.62
CA ASN A 163 -15.58 -24.16 2.47
C ASN A 163 -15.15 -22.69 2.58
N SER A 164 -15.27 -22.09 3.76
CA SER A 164 -14.84 -20.71 3.99
C SER A 164 -13.34 -20.53 3.79
N LEU A 165 -12.51 -21.49 4.20
CA LEU A 165 -11.07 -21.48 3.96
C LEU A 165 -10.72 -21.58 2.46
N VAL A 166 -11.42 -22.42 1.70
CA VAL A 166 -11.23 -22.54 0.24
C VAL A 166 -11.58 -21.23 -0.47
N VAL A 167 -12.74 -20.67 -0.15
CA VAL A 167 -13.18 -19.40 -0.76
C VAL A 167 -12.18 -18.30 -0.46
N PHE A 168 -11.74 -18.20 0.80
CA PHE A 168 -10.74 -17.23 1.21
C PHE A 168 -9.42 -17.41 0.45
N SER A 169 -8.90 -18.63 0.36
CA SER A 169 -7.67 -18.95 -0.38
C SER A 169 -7.77 -18.59 -1.87
N ARG A 170 -8.90 -18.92 -2.51
CA ARG A 170 -9.15 -18.56 -3.93
C ARG A 170 -9.25 -17.06 -4.15
N MET A 171 -9.89 -16.34 -3.23
CA MET A 171 -9.95 -14.90 -3.31
C MET A 171 -8.56 -14.26 -3.24
N GLU A 172 -7.68 -14.77 -2.40
CA GLU A 172 -6.29 -14.31 -2.34
C GLU A 172 -5.51 -14.57 -3.67
N GLU A 173 -5.88 -15.59 -4.45
CA GLU A 173 -5.21 -15.95 -5.72
C GLU A 173 -5.50 -14.99 -6.88
N LYS A 174 -6.71 -14.43 -6.94
CA LYS A 174 -7.10 -13.52 -8.01
C LYS A 174 -6.43 -12.15 -7.83
N ASP A 175 -5.29 -11.94 -8.50
CA ASP A 175 -4.60 -10.63 -8.50
C ASP A 175 -5.33 -9.56 -9.32
N THR A 176 -6.16 -9.97 -10.29
CA THR A 176 -6.92 -9.08 -11.16
C THR A 176 -8.42 -9.28 -10.93
N VAL A 177 -9.06 -8.20 -10.52
CA VAL A 177 -10.52 -8.11 -10.34
C VAL A 177 -11.11 -7.58 -11.64
N GLU A 178 -12.01 -8.33 -12.28
CA GLU A 178 -12.79 -7.82 -13.42
C GLU A 178 -13.79 -6.78 -12.94
N ARG A 179 -13.44 -5.52 -13.16
CA ARG A 179 -14.24 -4.39 -12.68
C ARG A 179 -15.25 -3.97 -13.74
N THR A 180 -16.48 -3.78 -13.33
CA THR A 180 -17.58 -3.25 -14.14
C THR A 180 -18.27 -2.10 -13.42
N ASN A 181 -18.93 -1.23 -14.17
CA ASN A 181 -19.82 -0.21 -13.58
C ASN A 181 -21.15 -0.85 -13.24
N PHE A 182 -21.61 -0.66 -12.02
CA PHE A 182 -22.93 -1.11 -11.59
C PHE A 182 -23.55 -0.16 -10.57
N ASP A 183 -24.87 -0.24 -10.41
CA ASP A 183 -25.60 0.53 -9.41
C ASP A 183 -25.45 -0.14 -8.03
N LEU A 184 -24.73 0.54 -7.15
CA LEU A 184 -24.47 0.10 -5.77
C LEU A 184 -25.77 0.13 -4.94
N THR A 185 -26.63 1.13 -5.19
CA THR A 185 -27.92 1.29 -4.52
C THR A 185 -28.85 0.13 -4.81
N GLU A 186 -29.07 -0.19 -6.09
CA GLU A 186 -29.91 -1.32 -6.50
C GLU A 186 -29.34 -2.65 -5.99
N THR A 187 -28.02 -2.82 -6.09
CA THR A 187 -27.36 -4.02 -5.58
C THR A 187 -27.61 -4.21 -4.09
N LEU A 188 -27.44 -3.15 -3.28
CA LEU A 188 -27.66 -3.24 -1.83
C LEU A 188 -29.15 -3.50 -1.52
N LYS A 189 -30.09 -2.83 -2.19
CA LYS A 189 -31.52 -3.03 -1.97
C LYS A 189 -31.92 -4.48 -2.25
N SER A 190 -31.47 -5.06 -3.35
CA SER A 190 -31.73 -6.47 -3.67
C SER A 190 -31.19 -7.41 -2.59
N ARG A 191 -29.98 -7.15 -2.07
CA ARG A 191 -29.44 -7.97 -0.98
C ARG A 191 -30.26 -7.84 0.31
N ILE A 192 -30.69 -6.62 0.65
CA ILE A 192 -31.54 -6.39 1.82
C ILE A 192 -32.86 -7.17 1.71
N GLU A 193 -33.51 -7.16 0.54
CA GLU A 193 -34.74 -7.92 0.28
C GLU A 193 -34.54 -9.43 0.52
N ASP A 194 -33.41 -9.98 0.02
CA ASP A 194 -33.10 -11.41 0.21
C ASP A 194 -32.87 -11.78 1.69
N PHE A 195 -32.38 -10.86 2.50
CA PHE A 195 -32.13 -11.10 3.93
C PHE A 195 -33.30 -10.71 4.85
N ASP A 196 -34.29 -9.96 4.35
CA ASP A 196 -35.40 -9.44 5.18
C ASP A 196 -36.26 -10.56 5.73
N GLU A 197 -36.58 -11.60 4.94
CA GLU A 197 -37.33 -12.77 5.40
C GLU A 197 -36.59 -13.50 6.54
N LEU A 198 -35.28 -13.69 6.39
CA LEU A 198 -34.46 -14.33 7.41
C LEU A 198 -34.40 -13.51 8.70
N ALA A 199 -34.24 -12.19 8.57
CA ALA A 199 -34.22 -11.27 9.71
C ALA A 199 -35.58 -11.31 10.46
N ASN A 200 -36.70 -11.20 9.73
CA ASN A 200 -38.02 -11.24 10.30
C ASN A 200 -38.33 -12.59 10.97
N PHE A 201 -37.91 -13.71 10.39
CA PHE A 201 -38.03 -15.03 11.00
C PHE A 201 -37.33 -15.12 12.36
N GLN A 202 -36.18 -14.40 12.48
CA GLN A 202 -35.43 -14.29 13.73
C GLN A 202 -35.90 -13.12 14.61
N LYS A 203 -37.06 -12.50 14.33
CA LYS A 203 -37.59 -11.34 15.04
C LYS A 203 -36.62 -10.16 15.09
N LYS A 204 -35.94 -9.87 13.98
CA LYS A 204 -35.02 -8.75 13.81
C LYS A 204 -35.46 -7.92 12.63
N TYR A 205 -35.32 -6.60 12.71
CA TYR A 205 -35.92 -5.69 11.73
C TYR A 205 -34.84 -4.87 11.06
N ILE A 206 -34.76 -4.93 9.72
CA ILE A 206 -33.81 -4.12 8.95
C ILE A 206 -34.43 -2.74 8.70
N VAL A 207 -33.75 -1.69 9.15
CA VAL A 207 -34.12 -0.30 8.96
C VAL A 207 -33.09 0.35 8.03
N THR A 208 -33.57 0.92 6.92
CA THR A 208 -32.74 1.42 5.84
C THR A 208 -32.76 2.95 5.71
N ASP A 209 -31.62 3.51 5.29
CA ASP A 209 -31.46 4.93 4.92
C ASP A 209 -30.44 4.96 3.76
N ILE A 210 -30.96 4.93 2.51
CA ILE A 210 -30.17 4.62 1.32
C ILE A 210 -30.37 5.70 0.26
N ASP A 211 -29.28 6.39 -0.12
CA ASP A 211 -29.26 7.34 -1.22
C ASP A 211 -29.37 6.62 -2.57
N GLU A 212 -30.06 7.25 -3.52
CA GLU A 212 -30.36 6.69 -4.83
C GLU A 212 -29.21 6.92 -5.85
N ASN A 213 -29.17 6.04 -6.87
CA ASN A 213 -28.34 6.19 -8.07
C ASN A 213 -26.83 6.31 -7.78
N LEU A 214 -26.29 5.51 -6.89
CA LEU A 214 -24.87 5.46 -6.58
C LEU A 214 -24.17 4.42 -7.47
N ASN A 215 -23.38 4.89 -8.45
CA ASN A 215 -22.64 4.02 -9.34
C ASN A 215 -21.23 3.75 -8.79
N TYR A 216 -20.82 2.49 -8.85
CA TYR A 216 -19.51 2.04 -8.40
C TYR A 216 -18.81 1.22 -9.49
N TYR A 217 -17.48 1.36 -9.58
CA TYR A 217 -16.63 0.61 -10.49
C TYR A 217 -15.84 -0.44 -9.73
N GLY A 218 -16.29 -1.69 -9.78
CA GLY A 218 -15.70 -2.80 -9.03
C GLY A 218 -16.15 -4.16 -9.56
N GLU A 219 -15.70 -5.24 -8.91
CA GLU A 219 -16.21 -6.59 -9.17
C GLU A 219 -17.52 -6.78 -8.42
N LYS A 220 -18.62 -6.79 -9.18
CA LYS A 220 -19.98 -6.79 -8.62
C LYS A 220 -20.22 -7.97 -7.67
N GLU A 221 -19.78 -9.15 -8.04
CA GLU A 221 -19.93 -10.39 -7.25
C GLU A 221 -19.22 -10.33 -5.92
N SER A 222 -17.99 -9.80 -5.89
CA SER A 222 -17.25 -9.60 -4.63
C SER A 222 -17.92 -8.57 -3.73
N ILE A 223 -18.47 -7.49 -4.29
CA ILE A 223 -19.18 -6.48 -3.51
C ILE A 223 -20.50 -7.04 -2.97
N ILE A 224 -21.25 -7.84 -3.75
CA ILE A 224 -22.43 -8.59 -3.27
C ILE A 224 -22.01 -9.47 -2.08
N GLN A 225 -20.97 -10.25 -2.22
CA GLN A 225 -20.48 -11.12 -1.15
C GLN A 225 -20.08 -10.33 0.11
N LEU A 226 -19.45 -9.16 -0.05
CA LEU A 226 -19.16 -8.27 1.08
C LEU A 226 -20.44 -7.82 1.77
N MET A 227 -21.45 -7.38 1.01
CA MET A 227 -22.75 -6.97 1.57
C MET A 227 -23.42 -8.12 2.33
N ASP A 228 -23.42 -9.32 1.75
CA ASP A 228 -23.97 -10.53 2.36
C ASP A 228 -23.30 -10.84 3.70
N ILE A 229 -21.98 -10.79 3.74
CA ILE A 229 -21.20 -10.98 4.97
C ILE A 229 -21.61 -9.97 6.05
N LEU A 230 -21.76 -8.70 5.70
CA LEU A 230 -22.14 -7.67 6.66
C LEU A 230 -23.57 -7.84 7.16
N LEU A 231 -24.52 -8.15 6.29
CA LEU A 231 -25.94 -8.38 6.63
C LEU A 231 -26.09 -9.64 7.47
N GLU A 232 -25.50 -10.76 7.05
CA GLU A 232 -25.51 -12.02 7.81
C GLU A 232 -24.89 -11.83 9.20
N ASN A 233 -23.78 -11.11 9.30
CA ASN A 233 -23.14 -10.81 10.57
C ASN A 233 -24.07 -10.02 11.49
N ALA A 234 -24.70 -8.95 10.97
CA ALA A 234 -25.61 -8.13 11.75
C ALA A 234 -26.85 -8.93 12.21
N ILE A 235 -27.46 -9.73 11.33
CA ILE A 235 -28.60 -10.59 11.69
C ILE A 235 -28.22 -11.60 12.75
N LYS A 236 -27.05 -12.22 12.63
CA LYS A 236 -26.58 -13.26 13.52
C LYS A 236 -26.33 -12.76 14.94
N TYR A 237 -25.73 -11.59 15.09
CA TYR A 237 -25.29 -11.07 16.40
C TYR A 237 -26.26 -10.08 17.02
N ALA A 238 -27.26 -9.58 16.31
CA ALA A 238 -28.31 -8.76 16.87
C ALA A 238 -29.18 -9.60 17.85
N PRO A 239 -29.61 -9.04 19.00
CA PRO A 239 -30.62 -9.67 19.85
C PRO A 239 -31.97 -9.80 19.14
N GLU A 240 -32.83 -10.70 19.60
CA GLU A 240 -34.25 -10.70 19.19
C GLU A 240 -34.92 -9.37 19.53
N ASP A 241 -35.95 -9.03 18.79
CA ASP A 241 -36.71 -7.79 18.92
C ASP A 241 -35.87 -6.51 18.84
N SER A 242 -34.83 -6.54 17.98
CA SER A 242 -33.93 -5.39 17.76
C SER A 242 -33.83 -4.98 16.30
N ASN A 243 -33.45 -3.73 16.10
CA ASN A 243 -33.22 -3.16 14.76
C ASN A 243 -31.77 -3.38 14.30
N ILE A 244 -31.63 -3.63 13.01
CA ILE A 244 -30.37 -3.61 12.24
C ILE A 244 -30.45 -2.40 11.31
N TRP A 245 -29.54 -1.46 11.47
CA TRP A 245 -29.53 -0.23 10.64
C TRP A 245 -28.58 -0.40 9.48
N VAL A 246 -29.07 -0.23 8.27
CA VAL A 246 -28.30 -0.25 7.02
C VAL A 246 -28.41 1.13 6.37
N LYS A 247 -27.30 1.84 6.29
CA LYS A 247 -27.25 3.18 5.70
C LYS A 247 -26.24 3.21 4.56
N LEU A 248 -26.64 3.77 3.41
CA LEU A 248 -25.75 4.03 2.29
C LEU A 248 -25.90 5.48 1.87
N ASN A 249 -24.95 6.32 2.26
CA ASN A 249 -25.05 7.74 2.02
C ASN A 249 -23.88 8.26 1.19
N LYS A 250 -24.17 9.15 0.23
CA LYS A 250 -23.19 9.84 -0.60
C LYS A 250 -22.56 11.00 0.15
N ASN A 251 -21.23 11.09 0.09
CA ASN A 251 -20.49 12.25 0.57
C ASN A 251 -19.46 12.67 -0.47
N ARG A 252 -19.77 13.68 -1.27
CA ARG A 252 -18.92 14.14 -2.39
C ARG A 252 -18.57 13.00 -3.36
N LYS A 253 -17.31 12.53 -3.33
CA LYS A 253 -16.78 11.47 -4.21
C LYS A 253 -16.90 10.05 -3.64
N TYR A 254 -17.45 9.90 -2.46
CA TYR A 254 -17.54 8.62 -1.77
C TYR A 254 -19.00 8.27 -1.45
N ALA A 255 -19.31 6.97 -1.48
CA ALA A 255 -20.45 6.42 -0.79
C ALA A 255 -19.98 5.69 0.46
N THR A 256 -20.73 5.79 1.54
CA THR A 256 -20.40 5.11 2.79
C THR A 256 -21.55 4.19 3.17
N LEU A 257 -21.28 2.88 3.16
CA LEU A 257 -22.18 1.85 3.68
C LEU A 257 -21.90 1.66 5.16
N LYS A 258 -22.93 1.78 5.98
CA LYS A 258 -22.89 1.55 7.42
C LYS A 258 -23.88 0.47 7.79
N VAL A 259 -23.41 -0.62 8.38
CA VAL A 259 -24.26 -1.65 8.95
C VAL A 259 -24.03 -1.65 10.47
N SER A 260 -25.10 -1.51 11.24
CA SER A 260 -24.98 -1.48 12.69
C SER A 260 -26.12 -2.23 13.37
N ASN A 261 -25.82 -2.89 14.47
CA ASN A 261 -26.75 -3.67 15.26
C ASN A 261 -26.41 -3.52 16.76
N LYS A 262 -27.39 -3.87 17.61
CA LYS A 262 -27.11 -4.06 19.04
C LYS A 262 -26.21 -5.28 19.22
N ALA A 263 -25.22 -5.18 20.13
CA ALA A 263 -24.31 -6.28 20.50
C ALA A 263 -23.71 -6.01 21.88
N ASN A 264 -23.16 -7.04 22.51
CA ASN A 264 -22.45 -6.86 23.79
C ASN A 264 -21.03 -6.37 23.55
N VAL A 265 -20.88 -5.07 23.30
CA VAL A 265 -19.60 -4.41 23.01
C VAL A 265 -19.46 -3.15 23.83
N VAL A 266 -18.21 -2.81 24.17
CA VAL A 266 -17.83 -1.54 24.82
C VAL A 266 -17.36 -0.57 23.77
N LYS A 267 -17.65 0.71 23.98
CA LYS A 267 -17.24 1.82 23.09
C LYS A 267 -15.75 1.76 22.77
N GLY A 268 -15.38 1.83 21.50
CA GLY A 268 -14.00 1.83 21.05
C GLY A 268 -13.79 1.25 19.64
N ASP A 269 -12.53 1.12 19.30
CA ASP A 269 -12.09 0.45 18.08
C ASP A 269 -12.22 -1.06 18.22
N LEU A 270 -12.77 -1.69 17.19
CA LEU A 270 -12.99 -3.12 17.11
C LEU A 270 -12.30 -3.74 15.89
N SER A 271 -11.23 -3.13 15.39
CA SER A 271 -10.48 -3.57 14.19
C SER A 271 -10.04 -5.03 14.25
N LYS A 272 -9.81 -5.60 15.44
CA LYS A 272 -9.48 -7.02 15.63
C LYS A 272 -10.54 -7.98 15.12
N VAL A 273 -11.79 -7.54 14.89
CA VAL A 273 -12.83 -8.42 14.32
C VAL A 273 -12.53 -8.84 12.87
N PHE A 274 -11.60 -8.16 12.20
CA PHE A 274 -11.12 -8.53 10.89
C PHE A 274 -9.98 -9.57 10.92
N ASP A 275 -9.40 -9.82 12.09
CA ASP A 275 -8.39 -10.87 12.24
C ASP A 275 -9.05 -12.25 12.01
N ARG A 276 -8.32 -13.14 11.33
CA ARG A 276 -8.80 -14.50 11.04
C ARG A 276 -9.06 -15.26 12.33
N PHE A 277 -10.22 -15.93 12.42
CA PHE A 277 -10.64 -16.74 13.57
C PHE A 277 -10.92 -15.94 14.85
N TYR A 278 -10.82 -14.62 14.79
CA TYR A 278 -11.13 -13.77 15.94
C TYR A 278 -12.65 -13.68 16.18
N ARG A 279 -13.05 -13.67 17.45
CA ARG A 279 -14.43 -13.48 17.91
C ARG A 279 -14.42 -12.60 19.15
N LEU A 280 -15.36 -11.65 19.22
CA LEU A 280 -15.50 -10.73 20.36
C LEU A 280 -15.88 -11.47 21.65
N ASP A 281 -16.70 -12.53 21.55
CA ASP A 281 -17.08 -13.35 22.69
C ASP A 281 -16.11 -14.54 22.84
N GLU A 282 -15.23 -14.49 23.81
CA GLU A 282 -14.45 -15.64 24.28
C GLU A 282 -15.35 -16.70 24.95
N SER A 283 -16.57 -16.34 25.35
CA SER A 283 -17.55 -17.31 25.84
C SER A 283 -17.92 -18.23 24.67
N ARG A 284 -17.40 -19.43 24.72
CA ARG A 284 -17.71 -20.60 23.88
C ARG A 284 -19.20 -20.99 23.92
N ASN A 285 -20.13 -20.04 23.98
CA ASN A 285 -21.53 -20.29 23.79
C ASN A 285 -21.71 -20.78 22.36
N SER A 286 -21.72 -22.09 22.20
CA SER A 286 -21.88 -22.86 20.97
C SER A 286 -23.20 -22.58 20.23
N ALA A 287 -24.06 -21.73 20.76
CA ALA A 287 -25.34 -21.36 20.18
C ALA A 287 -25.20 -20.48 18.92
N ILE A 288 -24.18 -19.60 18.84
CA ILE A 288 -23.98 -18.73 17.68
C ILE A 288 -22.93 -19.33 16.75
N LYS A 289 -23.37 -20.01 15.67
CA LYS A 289 -22.49 -20.64 14.67
C LYS A 289 -21.66 -19.58 13.93
N GLY A 290 -20.32 -19.64 13.97
CA GLY A 290 -19.44 -18.76 13.17
C GLY A 290 -17.96 -18.98 13.44
N TYR A 291 -17.12 -18.84 12.39
CA TYR A 291 -15.71 -19.25 12.41
C TYR A 291 -14.73 -18.07 12.50
N GLY A 292 -15.22 -16.82 12.52
CA GLY A 292 -14.36 -15.64 12.50
C GLY A 292 -13.64 -15.43 11.16
N ILE A 293 -14.21 -15.94 10.05
CA ILE A 293 -13.62 -15.79 8.70
C ILE A 293 -14.39 -14.74 7.87
N GLY A 294 -15.68 -14.53 8.13
CA GLY A 294 -16.51 -13.66 7.33
C GLY A 294 -15.97 -12.23 7.25
N LEU A 295 -15.74 -11.60 8.39
CA LEU A 295 -15.25 -10.21 8.41
C LEU A 295 -13.83 -10.07 7.87
N SER A 296 -12.94 -11.04 8.06
CA SER A 296 -11.61 -11.02 7.40
C SER A 296 -11.72 -11.13 5.89
N MET A 297 -12.74 -11.84 5.37
CA MET A 297 -13.06 -11.88 3.94
C MET A 297 -13.59 -10.53 3.44
N ALA A 298 -14.48 -9.87 4.20
CA ALA A 298 -14.96 -8.53 3.87
C ALA A 298 -13.80 -7.52 3.79
N GLN A 299 -12.84 -7.61 4.70
CA GLN A 299 -11.63 -6.79 4.66
C GLN A 299 -10.79 -7.08 3.40
N LEU A 300 -10.56 -8.34 3.05
CA LEU A 300 -9.83 -8.73 1.85
C LEU A 300 -10.49 -8.19 0.57
N ILE A 301 -11.83 -8.23 0.48
CA ILE A 301 -12.58 -7.65 -0.63
C ILE A 301 -12.35 -6.13 -0.69
N ALA A 302 -12.43 -5.43 0.44
CA ALA A 302 -12.19 -4.00 0.52
C ALA A 302 -10.77 -3.65 0.05
N GLU A 303 -9.74 -4.35 0.54
CA GLU A 303 -8.34 -4.16 0.16
C GLU A 303 -8.10 -4.36 -1.34
N LYS A 304 -8.69 -5.41 -1.95
CA LYS A 304 -8.59 -5.66 -3.40
C LYS A 304 -9.23 -4.56 -4.24
N HIS A 305 -10.26 -3.92 -3.72
CA HIS A 305 -10.90 -2.77 -4.35
C HIS A 305 -10.20 -1.45 -4.00
N LYS A 306 -9.16 -1.46 -3.14
CA LYS A 306 -8.46 -0.27 -2.61
C LYS A 306 -9.39 0.65 -1.83
N GLU A 307 -10.36 0.07 -1.18
CA GLU A 307 -11.34 0.74 -0.35
C GLU A 307 -11.06 0.51 1.14
N THR A 308 -11.71 1.26 2.00
CA THR A 308 -11.52 1.17 3.46
C THR A 308 -12.74 0.58 4.13
N ILE A 309 -12.51 -0.39 5.03
CA ILE A 309 -13.52 -0.94 5.93
C ILE A 309 -13.05 -0.77 7.37
N GLN A 310 -13.96 -0.43 8.26
CA GLN A 310 -13.68 -0.21 9.68
C GLN A 310 -14.79 -0.81 10.55
N ALA A 311 -14.44 -1.30 11.74
CA ALA A 311 -15.39 -1.78 12.74
C ALA A 311 -15.13 -1.06 14.07
N TYR A 312 -16.19 -0.55 14.68
CA TYR A 312 -16.10 0.17 15.95
C TYR A 312 -17.44 0.17 16.69
N ALA A 313 -17.39 0.44 17.97
CA ALA A 313 -18.57 0.72 18.78
C ALA A 313 -18.62 2.24 19.04
N PRO A 314 -19.58 2.99 18.48
CA PRO A 314 -19.72 4.42 18.72
C PRO A 314 -20.13 4.72 20.16
N GLU A 315 -20.85 3.79 20.79
CA GLU A 315 -21.30 3.78 22.18
C GLU A 315 -21.41 2.33 22.65
N ASP A 316 -21.54 2.14 23.95
CA ASP A 316 -21.72 0.80 24.53
C ASP A 316 -23.00 0.14 23.98
N GLY A 317 -22.91 -1.12 23.63
CA GLY A 317 -24.03 -1.90 23.14
C GLY A 317 -24.34 -1.73 21.64
N ILE A 318 -23.61 -0.93 20.89
CA ILE A 318 -23.79 -0.78 19.44
C ILE A 318 -22.52 -1.19 18.70
N PHE A 319 -22.62 -2.24 17.89
CA PHE A 319 -21.58 -2.64 16.95
C PHE A 319 -21.85 -2.00 15.58
N LYS A 320 -20.82 -1.44 14.95
CA LYS A 320 -20.93 -0.80 13.65
C LYS A 320 -19.77 -1.18 12.74
N ILE A 321 -20.09 -1.50 11.49
CA ILE A 321 -19.13 -1.64 10.39
C ILE A 321 -19.41 -0.51 9.40
N GLU A 322 -18.36 0.14 8.96
CA GLU A 322 -18.39 1.22 7.98
C GLU A 322 -17.45 0.87 6.81
N MET A 323 -18.01 0.82 5.59
CA MET A 323 -17.29 0.60 4.35
C MET A 323 -17.42 1.84 3.47
N ARG A 324 -16.29 2.33 2.96
CA ARG A 324 -16.25 3.48 2.05
C ARG A 324 -16.00 2.99 0.62
N PHE A 325 -16.77 3.51 -0.33
CA PHE A 325 -16.64 3.24 -1.76
C PHE A 325 -16.30 4.53 -2.51
N THR A 326 -15.28 4.50 -3.35
CA THR A 326 -14.94 5.62 -4.22
C THR A 326 -15.85 5.60 -5.45
N LEU A 327 -16.74 6.59 -5.55
CA LEU A 327 -17.69 6.66 -6.66
C LEU A 327 -17.02 7.13 -7.94
N VAL A 328 -17.52 6.65 -9.07
CA VAL A 328 -17.11 7.13 -10.40
C VAL A 328 -17.96 8.35 -10.74
N ASP A 329 -17.32 9.48 -10.99
CA ASP A 329 -18.02 10.65 -11.57
C ASP A 329 -18.54 10.26 -12.95
N ARG A 330 -19.83 10.53 -13.19
CA ARG A 330 -20.48 10.35 -14.50
C ARG A 330 -19.93 11.33 -15.51
#